data_27af1e545e894dbfd4a89e12130abf70
#
_entry.id   27af1e545e894dbfd4a89e12130abf70
#
_cell.length_a   1.000
_cell.length_b   1.000
_cell.length_c   1.000
_cell.angle_alpha   90.00
_cell.angle_beta   90.00
_cell.angle_gamma   90.00
#
_symmetry.space_group_name_H-M   'P 1'
#
loop_
_entity.id
_entity.type
_entity.pdbx_description
1 polymer ?
#
loop_
_entity_poly.entity_id
_entity_poly.type
_entity_poly.pdbx_seq_one_letter_code
_entity_poly.pdbx_strand_id
1 'polypeptide(L)'
;MMNALKSTVLNPKKLSLIAAVIILVSCAPDEPIVVSSVDFQSSVDKVTSIMVHDIFSPPVASRIYAYPNIAAHEILAQGDASMNSLTHAIKHLKPIPLAKDSTINLELAALIAHMDLSKALVFSEERMAQYRDSLYGIWSKQNKSEFNIAKEYGLAVAQHVKLWMNTDQYNQTRTMPKFTVITEDPARWQPTPPAYMDGIEPHWNKIRPFILDSASQFKPTPPPVFSLETNSAFYGELMEVYDTSKRIEAEGDSSEEIQMAQFWDCNPYVSVTRGHLMFATKKITPGAHWIGITKIACNQAGLDFSQTVSAYTYTSMAIFDAFISCWDEKYRSNLIRPETLINQYIDENWKPVLQTPPFPEYTSGHSVVSGAASTVLTKIFGQDFAFDDDTEVPFGLPIRSFDSFEKAAQEAAISRMYGGIHYRAAIEVGLKQGGSVGNTVVNSLFPAQN
;
A
#
# COMPACT_ATOMS: atom_id res chain seq x y z
N MET A 1 81.07 27.54 -56.47
CA MET A 1 79.82 27.45 -57.27
C MET A 1 78.62 27.66 -56.34
N MET A 2 78.04 28.83 -56.44
CA MET A 2 76.91 29.29 -55.63
C MET A 2 75.59 28.67 -56.21
N ASN A 3 74.74 28.19 -55.38
CA ASN A 3 73.34 28.01 -55.77
C ASN A 3 72.45 28.54 -54.68
N ALA A 4 71.57 29.44 -55.12
CA ALA A 4 70.71 30.29 -54.34
C ALA A 4 69.46 29.54 -53.74
N LEU A 5 69.23 29.80 -52.48
CA LEU A 5 68.00 29.49 -51.82
C LEU A 5 66.87 30.50 -52.17
N LYS A 6 65.84 30.06 -52.81
CA LYS A 6 64.64 30.85 -53.03
C LYS A 6 63.75 30.77 -51.78
N SER A 7 63.52 31.88 -51.13
CA SER A 7 62.55 32.07 -50.09
C SER A 7 61.18 32.20 -50.67
N THR A 8 60.22 31.30 -50.34
CA THR A 8 58.85 31.42 -50.68
C THR A 8 58.12 32.20 -49.54
N VAL A 9 57.75 33.41 -49.84
CA VAL A 9 56.90 34.26 -48.96
C VAL A 9 55.47 33.78 -49.05
N LEU A 10 55.01 33.27 -47.96
CA LEU A 10 53.55 32.87 -47.79
C LEU A 10 52.69 34.13 -47.57
N ASN A 11 51.72 34.27 -48.42
CA ASN A 11 50.82 35.38 -48.51
C ASN A 11 49.81 35.39 -47.29
N PRO A 12 49.73 36.47 -46.46
CA PRO A 12 48.98 36.51 -45.22
C PRO A 12 47.45 36.58 -45.40
N LYS A 13 46.93 36.57 -46.62
CA LYS A 13 45.49 36.64 -46.88
C LYS A 13 44.72 35.30 -46.89
N LYS A 14 45.40 34.15 -46.64
CA LYS A 14 44.73 32.84 -46.57
C LYS A 14 44.57 32.28 -45.15
N LEU A 15 45.00 33.03 -44.13
CA LEU A 15 44.90 32.60 -42.73
C LEU A 15 43.62 33.08 -42.01
N SER A 16 42.78 33.90 -42.64
CA SER A 16 41.60 34.49 -42.04
C SER A 16 40.30 33.73 -42.31
N LEU A 17 40.33 32.57 -42.97
CA LEU A 17 39.11 31.82 -43.32
C LEU A 17 38.93 30.50 -42.56
N ILE A 18 39.80 30.19 -41.58
CA ILE A 18 39.68 28.96 -40.74
C ILE A 18 39.18 29.26 -39.33
N ALA A 19 39.04 30.53 -38.93
CA ALA A 19 38.65 30.91 -37.56
C ALA A 19 37.13 31.20 -37.36
N ALA A 20 36.29 30.96 -38.36
CA ALA A 20 34.85 31.33 -38.29
C ALA A 20 33.89 30.14 -38.38
N VAL A 21 34.33 28.90 -38.11
CA VAL A 21 33.47 27.70 -38.16
C VAL A 21 33.47 26.95 -36.81
N ILE A 22 33.70 27.60 -35.73
CA ILE A 22 33.45 26.99 -34.40
C ILE A 22 32.67 28.00 -33.59
N ILE A 23 31.41 27.79 -33.43
CA ILE A 23 30.43 28.05 -32.39
C ILE A 23 29.06 28.25 -33.09
N LEU A 24 28.57 27.17 -33.70
CA LEU A 24 27.15 26.86 -33.61
C LEU A 24 27.07 25.59 -32.76
N VAL A 25 27.32 25.71 -31.46
CA VAL A 25 26.73 24.81 -30.50
C VAL A 25 25.24 25.05 -30.64
N SER A 26 24.57 24.17 -31.41
CA SER A 26 23.12 24.05 -31.45
C SER A 26 22.68 23.88 -29.99
N CYS A 27 22.18 24.95 -29.37
CA CYS A 27 21.22 24.80 -28.32
C CYS A 27 20.01 24.18 -28.98
N ALA A 28 19.96 22.85 -29.06
CA ALA A 28 18.68 22.18 -29.24
C ALA A 28 17.78 22.74 -28.12
N PRO A 29 16.57 23.23 -28.41
CA PRO A 29 15.67 23.63 -27.34
C PRO A 29 15.52 22.46 -26.38
N ASP A 30 15.58 22.76 -25.08
CA ASP A 30 15.36 21.76 -24.05
C ASP A 30 14.02 21.06 -24.32
N GLU A 31 14.02 19.73 -24.47
CA GLU A 31 12.79 18.99 -24.71
C GLU A 31 11.93 18.94 -23.43
N PRO A 32 10.59 19.12 -23.53
CA PRO A 32 9.75 19.00 -22.36
C PRO A 32 9.90 17.65 -21.65
N ILE A 33 9.87 17.66 -20.34
CA ILE A 33 9.90 16.43 -19.54
C ILE A 33 8.48 15.85 -19.55
N VAL A 34 8.33 14.65 -20.10
CA VAL A 34 7.07 13.91 -20.07
C VAL A 34 7.20 12.77 -19.07
N VAL A 35 6.27 12.73 -18.13
CA VAL A 35 6.09 11.61 -17.21
C VAL A 35 4.76 10.92 -17.52
N SER A 36 4.69 9.62 -17.26
CA SER A 36 3.54 8.79 -17.60
C SER A 36 2.95 8.11 -16.38
N SER A 37 1.74 7.56 -16.50
CA SER A 37 1.15 6.70 -15.48
C SER A 37 2.08 5.55 -15.06
N VAL A 38 2.87 5.01 -16.01
CA VAL A 38 3.86 3.95 -15.72
C VAL A 38 4.98 4.45 -14.81
N ASP A 39 5.42 5.70 -14.94
CA ASP A 39 6.44 6.28 -14.06
C ASP A 39 5.92 6.42 -12.63
N PHE A 40 4.66 6.85 -12.47
CA PHE A 40 4.01 6.90 -11.16
C PHE A 40 3.87 5.51 -10.54
N GLN A 41 3.35 4.55 -11.30
CA GLN A 41 3.23 3.15 -10.87
C GLN A 41 4.58 2.55 -10.47
N SER A 42 5.64 2.82 -11.23
CA SER A 42 7.00 2.39 -10.92
C SER A 42 7.52 2.98 -9.60
N SER A 43 7.14 4.22 -9.29
CA SER A 43 7.44 4.83 -7.99
C SER A 43 6.70 4.13 -6.84
N VAL A 44 5.42 3.78 -7.02
CA VAL A 44 4.64 3.01 -6.03
C VAL A 44 5.21 1.59 -5.86
N ASP A 45 5.56 0.91 -6.95
CA ASP A 45 6.20 -0.41 -6.91
C ASP A 45 7.53 -0.36 -6.14
N LYS A 46 8.31 0.72 -6.33
CA LYS A 46 9.55 0.93 -5.58
C LYS A 46 9.29 1.06 -4.09
N VAL A 47 8.27 1.81 -3.69
CA VAL A 47 7.84 1.91 -2.29
C VAL A 47 7.44 0.54 -1.75
N THR A 48 6.64 -0.23 -2.49
CA THR A 48 6.25 -1.61 -2.14
C THR A 48 7.47 -2.49 -1.91
N SER A 49 8.43 -2.48 -2.83
CA SER A 49 9.66 -3.30 -2.72
C SER A 49 10.50 -2.94 -1.49
N ILE A 50 10.53 -1.67 -1.10
CA ILE A 50 11.23 -1.21 0.10
C ILE A 50 10.47 -1.64 1.35
N MET A 51 9.14 -1.53 1.37
CA MET A 51 8.33 -1.98 2.51
C MET A 51 8.45 -3.48 2.76
N VAL A 52 8.49 -4.29 1.70
CA VAL A 52 8.77 -5.75 1.79
C VAL A 52 10.17 -6.00 2.33
N HIS A 53 11.16 -5.20 1.91
CA HIS A 53 12.54 -5.31 2.42
C HIS A 53 12.60 -4.97 3.91
N ASP A 54 11.90 -3.92 4.33
CA ASP A 54 11.94 -3.36 5.69
C ASP A 54 10.96 -4.08 6.65
N ILE A 55 10.12 -4.98 6.15
CA ILE A 55 9.14 -5.79 6.92
C ILE A 55 8.17 -4.91 7.72
N PHE A 56 7.55 -3.95 7.04
CA PHE A 56 6.55 -3.08 7.67
C PHE A 56 5.27 -3.84 8.06
N SER A 57 4.68 -3.47 9.21
CA SER A 57 3.35 -3.96 9.60
C SER A 57 2.28 -3.53 8.61
N PRO A 58 1.23 -4.34 8.39
CA PRO A 58 0.16 -3.99 7.46
C PRO A 58 -0.50 -2.62 7.72
N PRO A 59 -0.80 -2.23 8.97
CA PRO A 59 -1.31 -0.89 9.24
C PRO A 59 -0.33 0.22 8.87
N VAL A 60 0.96 0.07 9.23
CA VAL A 60 1.99 1.08 8.89
C VAL A 60 2.19 1.18 7.39
N ALA A 61 2.20 0.06 6.66
CA ALA A 61 2.30 0.04 5.21
C ALA A 61 1.17 0.84 4.55
N SER A 62 -0.07 0.76 5.05
CA SER A 62 -1.19 1.54 4.52
C SER A 62 -0.96 3.06 4.65
N ARG A 63 -0.33 3.49 5.75
CA ARG A 63 0.04 4.89 5.97
C ARG A 63 1.11 5.37 4.97
N ILE A 64 2.07 4.49 4.66
CA ILE A 64 3.17 4.79 3.73
C ILE A 64 2.63 5.00 2.30
N TYR A 65 1.59 4.29 1.89
CA TYR A 65 0.95 4.54 0.59
C TYR A 65 0.12 5.82 0.57
N ALA A 66 -0.67 6.07 1.61
CA ALA A 66 -1.72 7.09 1.55
C ALA A 66 -1.18 8.52 1.45
N TYR A 67 -0.24 8.92 2.30
CA TYR A 67 0.25 10.30 2.33
C TYR A 67 0.97 10.75 1.05
N PRO A 68 1.87 9.95 0.42
CA PRO A 68 2.48 10.32 -0.85
C PRO A 68 1.47 10.43 -2.00
N ASN A 69 0.48 9.54 -2.05
CA ASN A 69 -0.58 9.57 -3.05
C ASN A 69 -1.46 10.83 -2.88
N ILE A 70 -1.82 11.21 -1.65
CA ILE A 70 -2.55 12.44 -1.36
C ILE A 70 -1.76 13.67 -1.83
N ALA A 71 -0.45 13.73 -1.59
CA ALA A 71 0.39 14.84 -2.03
C ALA A 71 0.40 14.98 -3.56
N ALA A 72 0.53 13.86 -4.28
CA ALA A 72 0.49 13.84 -5.74
C ALA A 72 -0.88 14.27 -6.27
N HIS A 73 -1.97 13.75 -5.70
CA HIS A 73 -3.34 14.10 -6.08
C HIS A 73 -3.63 15.60 -5.90
N GLU A 74 -3.27 16.18 -4.77
CA GLU A 74 -3.50 17.59 -4.49
C GLU A 74 -2.76 18.52 -5.46
N ILE A 75 -1.56 18.14 -5.92
CA ILE A 75 -0.84 18.90 -6.95
C ILE A 75 -1.62 18.87 -8.27
N LEU A 76 -2.06 17.70 -8.71
CA LEU A 76 -2.78 17.54 -9.98
C LEU A 76 -4.13 18.25 -9.98
N ALA A 77 -4.84 18.23 -8.85
CA ALA A 77 -6.12 18.92 -8.70
C ALA A 77 -6.05 20.45 -8.88
N GLN A 78 -4.87 21.05 -8.90
CA GLN A 78 -4.73 22.47 -9.22
C GLN A 78 -4.77 22.76 -10.73
N GLY A 79 -4.41 21.82 -11.57
CA GLY A 79 -4.34 21.98 -13.02
C GLY A 79 -5.40 21.21 -13.81
N ASP A 80 -6.07 20.25 -13.20
CA ASP A 80 -7.08 19.41 -13.82
C ASP A 80 -8.46 19.69 -13.23
N ALA A 81 -9.31 20.34 -14.02
CA ALA A 81 -10.68 20.69 -13.61
C ALA A 81 -11.59 19.48 -13.38
N SER A 82 -11.21 18.28 -13.80
CA SER A 82 -11.93 17.04 -13.52
C SER A 82 -11.63 16.47 -12.13
N MET A 83 -10.54 16.93 -11.51
CA MET A 83 -10.11 16.52 -10.18
C MET A 83 -10.56 17.51 -9.10
N ASN A 84 -11.10 16.99 -8.01
CA ASN A 84 -11.44 17.80 -6.85
C ASN A 84 -10.32 17.71 -5.80
N SER A 85 -9.96 18.86 -5.20
CA SER A 85 -9.09 18.84 -4.01
C SER A 85 -9.74 18.01 -2.89
N LEU A 86 -8.95 17.23 -2.19
CA LEU A 86 -9.39 16.39 -1.07
C LEU A 86 -9.64 17.18 0.22
N THR A 87 -9.33 18.48 0.24
CA THR A 87 -9.49 19.34 1.42
C THR A 87 -10.93 19.45 1.91
N HIS A 88 -11.92 19.19 1.05
CA HIS A 88 -13.33 19.16 1.42
C HIS A 88 -13.72 17.88 2.18
N ALA A 89 -13.00 16.77 1.97
CA ALA A 89 -13.31 15.46 2.50
C ALA A 89 -12.36 15.02 3.63
N ILE A 90 -11.06 15.33 3.50
CA ILE A 90 -10.04 14.91 4.46
C ILE A 90 -9.97 15.88 5.65
N LYS A 91 -10.10 15.31 6.84
CA LYS A 91 -10.03 16.06 8.10
C LYS A 91 -8.68 16.74 8.32
N HIS A 92 -8.74 18.03 8.64
CA HIS A 92 -7.57 18.85 8.95
C HIS A 92 -6.52 18.98 7.83
N LEU A 93 -6.82 18.50 6.62
CA LEU A 93 -6.00 18.81 5.45
C LEU A 93 -6.25 20.27 5.06
N LYS A 94 -5.21 21.08 5.08
CA LYS A 94 -5.26 22.45 4.59
C LYS A 94 -4.89 22.50 3.11
N PRO A 95 -5.41 23.49 2.35
CA PRO A 95 -4.98 23.67 0.96
C PRO A 95 -3.45 23.72 0.86
N ILE A 96 -2.93 23.02 -0.11
CA ILE A 96 -1.50 23.02 -0.42
C ILE A 96 -1.08 24.38 -1.00
N PRO A 97 0.22 24.74 -0.98
CA PRO A 97 0.69 25.93 -1.67
C PRO A 97 0.26 25.95 -3.14
N LEU A 98 -0.19 27.11 -3.62
CA LEU A 98 -0.55 27.25 -5.03
C LEU A 98 0.71 27.25 -5.91
N ALA A 99 0.59 26.69 -7.10
CA ALA A 99 1.59 26.82 -8.14
C ALA A 99 1.71 28.30 -8.54
N LYS A 100 2.92 28.87 -8.38
CA LYS A 100 3.16 30.29 -8.64
C LYS A 100 3.24 30.62 -10.13
N ASP A 101 3.52 29.63 -10.94
CA ASP A 101 3.71 29.74 -12.37
C ASP A 101 2.80 28.74 -13.07
N SER A 102 2.00 29.21 -14.02
CA SER A 102 1.09 28.37 -14.81
C SER A 102 1.83 27.42 -15.76
N THR A 103 3.13 27.58 -15.92
CA THR A 103 3.98 26.72 -16.77
C THR A 103 4.60 25.54 -16.01
N ILE A 104 4.30 25.39 -14.70
CA ILE A 104 4.81 24.27 -13.91
C ILE A 104 4.29 22.95 -14.49
N ASN A 105 5.20 22.01 -14.72
CA ASN A 105 4.85 20.62 -15.03
C ASN A 105 4.32 19.94 -13.77
N LEU A 106 2.98 19.92 -13.63
CA LEU A 106 2.32 19.40 -12.42
C LEU A 106 2.46 17.88 -12.27
N GLU A 107 2.48 17.13 -13.37
CA GLU A 107 2.69 15.68 -13.33
C GLU A 107 4.08 15.34 -12.78
N LEU A 108 5.12 16.04 -13.27
CA LEU A 108 6.48 15.89 -12.77
C LEU A 108 6.57 16.32 -11.29
N ALA A 109 5.93 17.42 -10.90
CA ALA A 109 5.92 17.89 -9.52
C ALA A 109 5.21 16.90 -8.59
N ALA A 110 4.10 16.29 -9.05
CA ALA A 110 3.35 15.26 -8.32
C ALA A 110 4.20 14.00 -8.08
N LEU A 111 4.91 13.52 -9.10
CA LEU A 111 5.81 12.38 -8.98
C LEU A 111 6.99 12.68 -8.04
N ILE A 112 7.53 13.90 -8.10
CA ILE A 112 8.61 14.34 -7.18
C ILE A 112 8.10 14.38 -5.73
N ALA A 113 6.93 14.94 -5.49
CA ALA A 113 6.32 14.99 -4.15
C ALA A 113 6.05 13.61 -3.58
N HIS A 114 5.52 12.69 -4.41
CA HIS A 114 5.31 11.29 -4.06
C HIS A 114 6.62 10.61 -3.62
N MET A 115 7.69 10.73 -4.41
CA MET A 115 8.99 10.10 -4.11
C MET A 115 9.64 10.67 -2.85
N ASP A 116 9.59 12.00 -2.66
CA ASP A 116 10.23 12.64 -1.50
C ASP A 116 9.51 12.31 -0.20
N LEU A 117 8.17 12.30 -0.23
CA LEU A 117 7.39 11.93 0.95
C LEU A 117 7.51 10.43 1.26
N SER A 118 7.52 9.57 0.24
CA SER A 118 7.75 8.13 0.40
C SER A 118 9.11 7.84 1.05
N LYS A 119 10.16 8.55 0.62
CA LYS A 119 11.50 8.44 1.24
C LYS A 119 11.45 8.71 2.74
N ALA A 120 10.70 9.71 3.18
CA ALA A 120 10.60 10.09 4.59
C ALA A 120 9.78 9.12 5.46
N LEU A 121 9.14 8.10 4.87
CA LEU A 121 8.24 7.16 5.52
C LEU A 121 8.82 5.74 5.67
N VAL A 122 9.90 5.42 4.98
CA VAL A 122 10.52 4.09 4.97
C VAL A 122 11.80 4.07 5.82
N PHE A 123 12.19 2.90 6.33
CA PHE A 123 13.45 2.76 7.08
C PHE A 123 14.67 2.80 6.15
N SER A 124 14.59 2.12 5.03
CA SER A 124 15.65 2.11 4.01
C SER A 124 15.57 3.34 3.09
N GLU A 125 15.61 4.55 3.68
CA GLU A 125 15.52 5.84 2.97
C GLU A 125 16.48 5.92 1.77
N GLU A 126 17.69 5.37 1.92
CA GLU A 126 18.72 5.38 0.90
C GLU A 126 18.29 4.66 -0.39
N ARG A 127 17.52 3.57 -0.28
CA ARG A 127 16.99 2.86 -1.44
C ARG A 127 16.00 3.71 -2.25
N MET A 128 15.19 4.51 -1.56
CA MET A 128 14.27 5.43 -2.22
C MET A 128 15.02 6.65 -2.77
N ALA A 129 16.02 7.15 -2.05
CA ALA A 129 16.89 8.23 -2.52
C ALA A 129 17.61 7.87 -3.82
N GLN A 130 18.22 6.70 -3.90
CA GLN A 130 18.92 6.21 -5.10
C GLN A 130 17.98 6.12 -6.31
N TYR A 131 16.77 5.60 -6.12
CA TYR A 131 15.75 5.55 -7.18
C TYR A 131 15.38 6.97 -7.65
N ARG A 132 15.01 7.85 -6.74
CA ARG A 132 14.68 9.25 -7.01
C ARG A 132 15.82 9.99 -7.73
N ASP A 133 17.04 9.87 -7.22
CA ASP A 133 18.20 10.61 -7.73
C ASP A 133 18.63 10.13 -9.12
N SER A 134 18.36 8.86 -9.47
CA SER A 134 18.54 8.36 -10.82
C SER A 134 17.62 9.08 -11.83
N LEU A 135 16.35 9.27 -11.48
CA LEU A 135 15.36 10.00 -12.28
C LEU A 135 15.71 11.49 -12.35
N TYR A 136 16.11 12.10 -11.25
CA TYR A 136 16.57 13.49 -11.20
C TYR A 136 17.75 13.74 -12.14
N GLY A 137 18.68 12.76 -12.24
CA GLY A 137 19.80 12.81 -13.16
C GLY A 137 19.38 12.80 -14.64
N ILE A 138 18.29 12.10 -14.98
CA ILE A 138 17.72 12.08 -16.33
C ILE A 138 17.02 13.41 -16.64
N TRP A 139 16.07 13.81 -15.80
CA TRP A 139 15.26 15.01 -16.01
C TRP A 139 16.09 16.30 -16.04
N SER A 140 17.09 16.42 -15.14
CA SER A 140 17.97 17.58 -15.10
C SER A 140 18.87 17.74 -16.32
N LYS A 141 19.13 16.65 -17.07
CA LYS A 141 19.87 16.68 -18.35
C LYS A 141 18.92 16.98 -19.51
N GLN A 142 17.68 16.53 -19.46
CA GLN A 142 16.68 16.74 -20.50
C GLN A 142 16.20 18.19 -20.54
N ASN A 143 15.75 18.73 -19.41
CA ASN A 143 15.32 20.12 -19.26
C ASN A 143 15.57 20.60 -17.82
N LYS A 144 16.71 21.25 -17.62
CA LYS A 144 17.14 21.67 -16.28
C LYS A 144 16.21 22.74 -15.66
N SER A 145 15.67 23.64 -16.49
CA SER A 145 14.81 24.73 -16.02
C SER A 145 13.49 24.18 -15.55
N GLU A 146 12.80 23.41 -16.38
CA GLU A 146 11.52 22.77 -16.08
C GLU A 146 11.64 21.84 -14.85
N PHE A 147 12.69 20.99 -14.83
CA PHE A 147 12.95 20.13 -13.69
C PHE A 147 13.10 20.90 -12.38
N ASN A 148 13.87 21.99 -12.36
CA ASN A 148 14.11 22.75 -11.13
C ASN A 148 12.83 23.40 -10.61
N ILE A 149 12.00 23.95 -11.50
CA ILE A 149 10.71 24.59 -11.14
C ILE A 149 9.74 23.52 -10.57
N ALA A 150 9.56 22.40 -11.26
CA ALA A 150 8.72 21.31 -10.80
C ALA A 150 9.22 20.72 -9.47
N LYS A 151 10.54 20.57 -9.31
CA LYS A 151 11.17 20.06 -8.10
C LYS A 151 10.94 20.99 -6.90
N GLU A 152 11.17 22.29 -7.05
CA GLU A 152 10.95 23.26 -5.97
C GLU A 152 9.51 23.18 -5.49
N TYR A 153 8.54 23.16 -6.41
CA TYR A 153 7.14 23.09 -6.09
C TYR A 153 6.75 21.75 -5.46
N GLY A 154 7.15 20.61 -6.06
CA GLY A 154 6.86 19.29 -5.52
C GLY A 154 7.41 19.08 -4.11
N LEU A 155 8.64 19.55 -3.83
CA LEU A 155 9.22 19.51 -2.49
C LEU A 155 8.49 20.40 -1.48
N ALA A 156 8.00 21.57 -1.90
CA ALA A 156 7.20 22.45 -1.04
C ALA A 156 5.88 21.77 -0.63
N VAL A 157 5.21 21.10 -1.56
CA VAL A 157 3.99 20.33 -1.27
C VAL A 157 4.29 19.11 -0.40
N ALA A 158 5.35 18.36 -0.69
CA ALA A 158 5.77 17.23 0.15
C ALA A 158 6.01 17.67 1.61
N GLN A 159 6.67 18.81 1.81
CA GLN A 159 6.89 19.37 3.14
C GLN A 159 5.57 19.79 3.82
N HIS A 160 4.63 20.39 3.07
CA HIS A 160 3.32 20.77 3.59
C HIS A 160 2.54 19.54 4.09
N VAL A 161 2.47 18.49 3.26
CA VAL A 161 1.79 17.24 3.63
C VAL A 161 2.51 16.54 4.78
N LYS A 162 3.85 16.56 4.83
CA LYS A 162 4.63 15.99 5.94
C LYS A 162 4.32 16.67 7.28
N LEU A 163 4.15 17.99 7.30
CA LEU A 163 3.76 18.72 8.52
C LEU A 163 2.36 18.30 8.99
N TRP A 164 1.40 18.15 8.08
CA TRP A 164 0.07 17.66 8.41
C TRP A 164 0.09 16.18 8.85
N MET A 165 0.84 15.33 8.16
CA MET A 165 1.04 13.92 8.52
C MET A 165 1.55 13.75 9.96
N ASN A 166 2.49 14.59 10.40
CA ASN A 166 3.06 14.52 11.74
C ASN A 166 2.05 14.85 12.87
N THR A 167 0.85 15.29 12.52
CA THR A 167 -0.25 15.53 13.47
C THR A 167 -1.22 14.37 13.60
N ASP A 168 -0.97 13.23 12.94
CA ASP A 168 -1.88 12.08 12.90
C ASP A 168 -1.80 11.15 14.12
N GLN A 169 -1.01 11.46 15.11
CA GLN A 169 -0.74 10.68 16.33
C GLN A 169 0.19 9.47 16.13
N TYR A 170 0.72 9.23 14.92
CA TYR A 170 1.61 8.08 14.69
C TYR A 170 2.82 8.08 15.63
N ASN A 171 3.51 9.21 15.76
CA ASN A 171 4.69 9.31 16.63
C ASN A 171 4.34 9.04 18.11
N GLN A 172 3.16 9.47 18.55
CA GLN A 172 2.68 9.24 19.91
C GLN A 172 2.41 7.76 20.18
N THR A 173 1.87 7.04 19.21
CA THR A 173 1.62 5.59 19.37
C THR A 173 2.91 4.78 19.58
N ARG A 174 4.07 5.27 19.07
CA ARG A 174 5.38 4.59 19.24
C ARG A 174 5.90 4.58 20.67
N THR A 175 5.41 5.49 21.51
CA THR A 175 5.83 5.63 22.90
C THR A 175 4.79 5.13 23.92
N MET A 176 3.63 4.67 23.45
CA MET A 176 2.59 4.09 24.29
C MET A 176 2.99 2.70 24.81
N PRO A 177 2.46 2.24 25.96
CA PRO A 177 2.76 0.93 26.52
C PRO A 177 2.47 -0.21 25.53
N LYS A 178 3.25 -1.27 25.60
CA LYS A 178 2.95 -2.52 24.90
C LYS A 178 1.59 -3.08 25.32
N PHE A 179 0.97 -3.87 24.47
CA PHE A 179 -0.26 -4.57 24.81
C PHE A 179 -0.02 -5.60 25.92
N THR A 180 -0.85 -5.56 26.95
CA THR A 180 -0.77 -6.52 28.06
C THR A 180 -1.58 -7.77 27.72
N VAL A 181 -0.93 -8.91 27.63
CA VAL A 181 -1.57 -10.21 27.44
C VAL A 181 -2.25 -10.65 28.73
N ILE A 182 -3.50 -11.09 28.64
CA ILE A 182 -4.30 -11.60 29.76
C ILE A 182 -4.37 -13.11 29.62
N THR A 183 -3.58 -13.83 30.42
CA THR A 183 -3.48 -15.30 30.34
C THR A 183 -4.53 -16.03 31.18
N GLU A 184 -5.15 -15.35 32.13
CA GLU A 184 -6.15 -15.91 33.04
C GLU A 184 -7.54 -16.05 32.40
N ASP A 185 -7.80 -15.33 31.30
CA ASP A 185 -9.05 -15.41 30.54
C ASP A 185 -8.81 -16.16 29.21
N PRO A 186 -9.28 -17.39 29.07
CA PRO A 186 -9.05 -18.20 27.86
C PRO A 186 -9.71 -17.65 26.61
N ALA A 187 -10.62 -16.68 26.74
CA ALA A 187 -11.23 -16.00 25.59
C ALA A 187 -10.29 -14.94 24.95
N ARG A 188 -9.22 -14.56 25.66
CA ARG A 188 -8.35 -13.45 25.25
C ARG A 188 -7.17 -13.93 24.43
N TRP A 189 -6.81 -13.10 23.46
CA TRP A 189 -5.69 -13.35 22.59
C TRP A 189 -4.37 -13.53 23.35
N GLN A 190 -3.61 -14.51 22.91
CA GLN A 190 -2.25 -14.80 23.39
C GLN A 190 -1.32 -14.94 22.18
N PRO A 191 -0.02 -14.62 22.35
CA PRO A 191 0.98 -14.87 21.30
C PRO A 191 1.00 -16.35 20.90
N THR A 192 1.17 -16.58 19.59
CA THR A 192 1.16 -17.92 18.98
C THR A 192 2.54 -18.33 18.47
N PRO A 193 2.79 -19.66 18.31
CA PRO A 193 4.01 -20.13 17.69
C PRO A 193 4.23 -19.56 16.27
N PRO A 194 5.47 -19.63 15.72
CA PRO A 194 6.68 -20.08 16.38
C PRO A 194 7.40 -18.97 17.15
N ALA A 195 7.08 -17.69 16.91
CA ALA A 195 7.85 -16.55 17.39
C ALA A 195 7.31 -15.96 18.70
N TYR A 196 6.07 -16.26 19.08
CA TYR A 196 5.40 -15.67 20.25
C TYR A 196 5.55 -14.14 20.34
N MET A 197 5.34 -13.49 19.20
CA MET A 197 5.51 -12.03 19.07
C MET A 197 4.51 -11.25 19.92
N ASP A 198 4.93 -10.08 20.42
CA ASP A 198 4.03 -9.10 21.03
C ASP A 198 2.92 -8.66 20.05
N GLY A 199 1.79 -8.21 20.60
CA GLY A 199 0.69 -7.67 19.80
C GLY A 199 1.11 -6.45 19.00
N ILE A 200 0.86 -6.51 17.69
CA ILE A 200 1.31 -5.49 16.73
C ILE A 200 0.33 -4.33 16.66
N GLU A 201 0.86 -3.11 16.71
CA GLU A 201 0.14 -1.85 16.55
C GLU A 201 -1.08 -1.69 17.47
N PRO A 202 -0.98 -1.97 18.78
CA PRO A 202 -2.15 -2.01 19.68
C PRO A 202 -2.85 -0.65 19.82
N HIS A 203 -2.22 0.42 19.41
CA HIS A 203 -2.72 1.80 19.50
C HIS A 203 -3.08 2.38 18.14
N TRP A 204 -3.21 1.56 17.08
CA TRP A 204 -3.51 2.04 15.74
C TRP A 204 -4.84 2.78 15.65
N ASN A 205 -5.79 2.47 16.52
CA ASN A 205 -7.07 3.18 16.65
C ASN A 205 -6.94 4.63 17.18
N LYS A 206 -5.76 5.07 17.59
CA LYS A 206 -5.48 6.46 17.97
C LYS A 206 -5.02 7.31 16.80
N ILE A 207 -4.65 6.68 15.68
CA ILE A 207 -4.27 7.39 14.47
C ILE A 207 -5.50 8.13 13.91
N ARG A 208 -5.28 9.37 13.46
CA ARG A 208 -6.33 10.16 12.83
C ARG A 208 -6.74 9.53 11.48
N PRO A 209 -8.00 9.10 11.29
CA PRO A 209 -8.49 8.66 10.00
C PRO A 209 -8.56 9.85 9.02
N PHE A 210 -8.61 9.55 7.72
CA PHE A 210 -8.80 10.58 6.71
C PHE A 210 -10.27 10.98 6.59
N ILE A 211 -11.17 10.02 6.47
CA ILE A 211 -12.59 10.24 6.19
C ILE A 211 -13.47 9.88 7.38
N LEU A 212 -13.20 8.76 8.05
CA LEU A 212 -14.01 8.30 9.18
C LEU A 212 -14.06 9.35 10.30
N ASP A 213 -15.19 9.43 11.00
CA ASP A 213 -15.34 10.31 12.16
C ASP A 213 -14.53 9.84 13.37
N SER A 214 -14.41 8.53 13.51
CA SER A 214 -13.61 7.88 14.56
C SER A 214 -13.27 6.45 14.13
N ALA A 215 -12.30 5.83 14.79
CA ALA A 215 -11.95 4.42 14.59
C ALA A 215 -13.14 3.48 14.82
N SER A 216 -14.05 3.84 15.74
CA SER A 216 -15.22 3.05 16.12
C SER A 216 -16.49 3.39 15.35
N GLN A 217 -16.45 4.24 14.31
CA GLN A 217 -17.64 4.64 13.54
C GLN A 217 -18.42 3.43 13.01
N PHE A 218 -17.71 2.43 12.52
CA PHE A 218 -18.29 1.17 12.05
C PHE A 218 -17.97 0.02 13.00
N LYS A 219 -18.21 0.24 14.31
CA LYS A 219 -18.10 -0.82 15.30
C LYS A 219 -19.00 -1.99 14.86
N PRO A 220 -18.43 -3.18 14.59
CA PRO A 220 -19.21 -4.31 14.11
C PRO A 220 -20.02 -4.95 15.26
N THR A 221 -20.93 -5.86 14.90
CA THR A 221 -21.52 -6.78 15.86
C THR A 221 -20.41 -7.55 16.58
N PRO A 222 -20.55 -7.80 17.90
CA PRO A 222 -19.53 -8.55 18.63
C PRO A 222 -19.42 -10.00 18.09
N PRO A 223 -18.26 -10.65 18.29
CA PRO A 223 -18.11 -12.07 17.96
C PRO A 223 -19.06 -12.92 18.82
N PRO A 224 -19.34 -14.18 18.44
CA PRO A 224 -20.05 -15.11 19.30
C PRO A 224 -19.46 -15.16 20.71
N VAL A 225 -20.31 -15.27 21.71
CA VAL A 225 -19.86 -15.35 23.11
C VAL A 225 -18.97 -16.58 23.28
N PHE A 226 -17.78 -16.38 23.81
CA PHE A 226 -16.86 -17.46 24.07
C PHE A 226 -17.47 -18.54 24.94
N SER A 227 -17.46 -19.78 24.45
CA SER A 227 -17.90 -20.97 25.19
C SER A 227 -17.32 -22.21 24.51
N LEU A 228 -16.83 -23.15 25.30
CA LEU A 228 -16.37 -24.46 24.84
C LEU A 228 -17.44 -25.55 24.94
N GLU A 229 -18.67 -25.19 25.30
CA GLU A 229 -19.81 -26.09 25.26
C GLU A 229 -20.11 -26.51 23.83
N THR A 230 -20.25 -27.80 23.58
CA THR A 230 -20.36 -28.39 22.23
C THR A 230 -21.55 -27.88 21.40
N ASN A 231 -22.57 -27.36 22.04
CA ASN A 231 -23.76 -26.78 21.39
C ASN A 231 -23.71 -25.25 21.27
N SER A 232 -22.63 -24.61 21.68
CA SER A 232 -22.49 -23.15 21.58
C SER A 232 -22.12 -22.73 20.15
N ALA A 233 -22.53 -21.52 19.76
CA ALA A 233 -22.19 -20.95 18.47
C ALA A 233 -20.67 -20.79 18.29
N PHE A 234 -19.97 -20.38 19.36
CA PHE A 234 -18.51 -20.22 19.31
C PHE A 234 -17.80 -21.55 19.08
N TYR A 235 -18.21 -22.62 19.80
CA TYR A 235 -17.63 -23.95 19.59
C TYR A 235 -17.90 -24.47 18.19
N GLY A 236 -19.07 -24.18 17.63
CA GLY A 236 -19.39 -24.52 16.24
C GLY A 236 -18.43 -23.88 15.25
N GLU A 237 -18.10 -22.59 15.42
CA GLU A 237 -17.09 -21.89 14.57
C GLU A 237 -15.68 -22.43 14.78
N LEU A 238 -15.30 -22.81 16.01
CA LEU A 238 -14.01 -23.41 16.31
C LEU A 238 -13.87 -24.76 15.58
N MET A 239 -14.90 -25.61 15.66
CA MET A 239 -14.93 -26.91 14.97
C MET A 239 -14.98 -26.76 13.47
N GLU A 240 -15.65 -25.76 12.93
CA GLU A 240 -15.64 -25.49 11.49
C GLU A 240 -14.21 -25.22 10.97
N VAL A 241 -13.40 -24.46 11.70
CA VAL A 241 -12.00 -24.23 11.33
C VAL A 241 -11.21 -25.54 11.38
N TYR A 242 -11.36 -26.31 12.46
CA TYR A 242 -10.67 -27.58 12.63
C TYR A 242 -11.03 -28.59 11.56
N ASP A 243 -12.32 -28.84 11.36
CA ASP A 243 -12.83 -29.83 10.39
C ASP A 243 -12.48 -29.45 8.95
N THR A 244 -12.57 -28.14 8.61
CA THR A 244 -12.15 -27.63 7.31
C THR A 244 -10.66 -27.87 7.10
N SER A 245 -9.81 -27.58 8.07
CA SER A 245 -8.37 -27.78 7.94
C SER A 245 -8.00 -29.26 7.78
N LYS A 246 -8.67 -30.16 8.50
CA LYS A 246 -8.46 -31.63 8.35
C LYS A 246 -8.91 -32.15 6.99
N ARG A 247 -10.01 -31.63 6.46
CA ARG A 247 -10.48 -31.99 5.11
C ARG A 247 -9.48 -31.55 4.04
N ILE A 248 -9.07 -30.30 4.04
CA ILE A 248 -8.16 -29.77 3.02
C ILE A 248 -6.74 -30.35 3.15
N GLU A 249 -6.27 -30.66 4.36
CA GLU A 249 -5.02 -31.39 4.59
C GLU A 249 -5.03 -32.78 3.93
N ALA A 250 -6.17 -33.47 4.02
CA ALA A 250 -6.34 -34.79 3.38
C ALA A 250 -6.35 -34.71 1.84
N GLU A 251 -6.75 -33.57 1.25
CA GLU A 251 -6.70 -33.31 -0.20
C GLU A 251 -5.26 -32.98 -0.67
N GLY A 252 -4.40 -32.52 0.24
CA GLY A 252 -3.00 -32.19 -0.03
C GLY A 252 -2.82 -30.84 -0.76
N ASP A 253 -1.57 -30.59 -1.20
CA ASP A 253 -1.16 -29.30 -1.81
C ASP A 253 -1.91 -28.94 -3.11
N SER A 254 -2.65 -29.88 -3.70
CA SER A 254 -3.50 -29.63 -4.87
C SER A 254 -4.89 -29.08 -4.51
N SER A 255 -5.23 -28.98 -3.23
CA SER A 255 -6.49 -28.37 -2.77
C SER A 255 -6.58 -26.92 -3.22
N GLU A 256 -7.69 -26.56 -3.85
CA GLU A 256 -7.98 -25.19 -4.27
C GLU A 256 -8.01 -24.24 -3.08
N GLU A 257 -8.52 -24.68 -1.92
CA GLU A 257 -8.57 -23.91 -0.70
C GLU A 257 -7.17 -23.61 -0.13
N ILE A 258 -6.22 -24.57 -0.25
CA ILE A 258 -4.82 -24.33 0.14
C ILE A 258 -4.20 -23.30 -0.81
N GLN A 259 -4.44 -23.42 -2.11
CA GLN A 259 -3.94 -22.45 -3.09
C GLN A 259 -4.52 -21.05 -2.86
N MET A 260 -5.82 -20.93 -2.55
CA MET A 260 -6.44 -19.67 -2.14
C MET A 260 -5.78 -19.11 -0.87
N ALA A 261 -5.58 -19.95 0.15
CA ALA A 261 -4.95 -19.51 1.40
C ALA A 261 -3.53 -18.98 1.17
N GLN A 262 -2.74 -19.68 0.35
CA GLN A 262 -1.36 -19.30 0.01
C GLN A 262 -1.31 -18.01 -0.83
N PHE A 263 -2.19 -17.86 -1.82
CA PHE A 263 -2.26 -16.68 -2.68
C PHE A 263 -2.53 -15.40 -1.88
N TRP A 264 -3.45 -15.47 -0.92
CA TRP A 264 -3.77 -14.36 -0.04
C TRP A 264 -2.94 -14.32 1.26
N ASP A 265 -1.82 -15.08 1.35
CA ASP A 265 -0.96 -15.05 2.53
C ASP A 265 -0.03 -13.83 2.52
N CYS A 266 -0.61 -12.68 2.72
CA CYS A 266 0.09 -11.39 2.79
C CYS A 266 0.55 -11.09 4.22
N ASN A 267 1.18 -12.07 4.89
CA ASN A 267 1.71 -11.91 6.25
C ASN A 267 3.22 -11.62 6.21
N PRO A 268 3.69 -10.39 6.47
CA PRO A 268 5.12 -10.06 6.45
C PRO A 268 5.90 -10.68 7.61
N TYR A 269 5.21 -11.28 8.60
CA TYR A 269 5.80 -11.87 9.81
C TYR A 269 5.95 -13.39 9.74
N VAL A 270 5.73 -13.99 8.58
CA VAL A 270 6.00 -15.43 8.41
C VAL A 270 7.49 -15.66 8.68
N SER A 271 7.76 -16.49 9.68
CA SER A 271 9.11 -16.83 10.10
C SER A 271 9.40 -18.30 9.90
N VAL A 272 10.58 -18.60 9.37
CA VAL A 272 11.09 -19.96 9.20
C VAL A 272 12.30 -20.13 10.11
N THR A 273 12.24 -21.11 11.00
CA THR A 273 13.36 -21.46 11.85
C THR A 273 14.27 -22.46 11.14
N ARG A 274 15.56 -22.12 10.98
CA ARG A 274 16.60 -23.02 10.50
C ARG A 274 17.72 -23.10 11.54
N GLY A 275 17.74 -24.20 12.29
CA GLY A 275 18.66 -24.35 13.42
C GLY A 275 18.35 -23.34 14.54
N HIS A 276 19.31 -22.47 14.85
CA HIS A 276 19.16 -21.41 15.88
C HIS A 276 18.78 -20.05 15.31
N LEU A 277 18.54 -19.97 14.00
CA LEU A 277 18.22 -18.69 13.31
C LEU A 277 16.77 -18.71 12.82
N MET A 278 16.09 -17.59 13.05
CA MET A 278 14.76 -17.31 12.54
C MET A 278 14.88 -16.33 11.36
N PHE A 279 14.28 -16.68 10.24
CA PHE A 279 14.25 -15.86 9.02
C PHE A 279 12.83 -15.42 8.74
N ALA A 280 12.61 -14.13 8.48
CA ALA A 280 11.34 -13.65 7.97
C ALA A 280 11.22 -13.94 6.47
N THR A 281 10.09 -14.49 6.06
CA THR A 281 9.74 -14.61 4.64
C THR A 281 9.21 -13.26 4.17
N LYS A 282 9.83 -12.72 3.12
CA LYS A 282 9.42 -11.41 2.56
C LYS A 282 8.17 -11.58 1.73
N LYS A 283 7.07 -10.97 2.17
CA LYS A 283 5.77 -10.95 1.49
C LYS A 283 5.21 -9.54 1.51
N ILE A 284 4.32 -9.25 0.55
CA ILE A 284 3.53 -8.01 0.58
C ILE A 284 2.51 -8.04 1.71
N THR A 285 1.98 -6.88 2.07
CA THR A 285 0.87 -6.77 3.01
C THR A 285 -0.48 -6.84 2.28
N PRO A 286 -1.62 -7.11 2.97
CA PRO A 286 -2.93 -7.11 2.33
C PRO A 286 -3.24 -5.78 1.61
N GLY A 287 -2.84 -4.65 2.19
CA GLY A 287 -2.97 -3.35 1.54
C GLY A 287 -2.13 -3.24 0.28
N ALA A 288 -0.88 -3.75 0.30
CA ALA A 288 0.00 -3.75 -0.87
C ALA A 288 -0.56 -4.62 -2.01
N HIS A 289 -1.19 -5.73 -1.70
CA HIS A 289 -1.87 -6.58 -2.69
C HIS A 289 -2.96 -5.78 -3.44
N TRP A 290 -3.83 -5.08 -2.70
CA TRP A 290 -4.87 -4.23 -3.31
C TRP A 290 -4.31 -3.02 -4.06
N ILE A 291 -3.17 -2.49 -3.68
CA ILE A 291 -2.43 -1.47 -4.46
C ILE A 291 -1.90 -2.08 -5.78
N GLY A 292 -1.44 -3.33 -5.75
CA GLY A 292 -1.09 -4.09 -6.96
C GLY A 292 -2.30 -4.31 -7.90
N ILE A 293 -3.44 -4.74 -7.34
CA ILE A 293 -4.71 -4.85 -8.10
C ILE A 293 -5.11 -3.51 -8.71
N THR A 294 -4.92 -2.38 -7.97
CA THR A 294 -5.17 -1.04 -8.51
C THR A 294 -4.31 -0.75 -9.75
N LYS A 295 -3.04 -1.16 -9.73
CA LYS A 295 -2.14 -1.06 -10.90
C LYS A 295 -2.70 -1.81 -12.10
N ILE A 296 -3.09 -3.08 -11.90
CA ILE A 296 -3.66 -3.94 -12.94
C ILE A 296 -4.88 -3.26 -13.56
N ALA A 297 -5.80 -2.78 -12.73
CA ALA A 297 -7.02 -2.12 -13.17
C ALA A 297 -6.75 -0.82 -13.94
N CYS A 298 -5.83 0.04 -13.47
CA CYS A 298 -5.44 1.25 -14.18
C CYS A 298 -4.87 0.95 -15.58
N ASN A 299 -4.00 -0.06 -15.68
CA ASN A 299 -3.38 -0.47 -16.93
C ASN A 299 -4.42 -1.04 -17.91
N GLN A 300 -5.29 -1.92 -17.43
CA GLN A 300 -6.33 -2.55 -18.24
C GLN A 300 -7.34 -1.52 -18.76
N ALA A 301 -7.69 -0.52 -17.94
CA ALA A 301 -8.59 0.57 -18.30
C ALA A 301 -7.91 1.68 -19.15
N GLY A 302 -6.58 1.66 -19.30
CA GLY A 302 -5.82 2.67 -20.05
C GLY A 302 -5.90 4.06 -19.43
N LEU A 303 -5.86 4.16 -18.10
CA LEU A 303 -5.98 5.44 -17.41
C LEU A 303 -4.75 6.33 -17.66
N ASP A 304 -4.99 7.64 -17.79
CA ASP A 304 -3.94 8.65 -17.85
C ASP A 304 -3.24 8.84 -16.49
N PHE A 305 -2.30 9.80 -16.42
CA PHE A 305 -1.53 10.07 -15.21
C PHE A 305 -2.42 10.50 -14.04
N SER A 306 -3.29 11.49 -14.26
CA SER A 306 -4.18 12.06 -13.24
C SER A 306 -5.19 11.04 -12.70
N GLN A 307 -5.79 10.28 -13.62
CA GLN A 307 -6.74 9.22 -13.27
C GLN A 307 -6.06 8.10 -12.49
N THR A 308 -4.85 7.71 -12.88
CA THR A 308 -4.04 6.71 -12.17
C THR A 308 -3.73 7.17 -10.74
N VAL A 309 -3.22 8.40 -10.56
CA VAL A 309 -2.94 8.96 -9.23
C VAL A 309 -4.20 9.00 -8.37
N SER A 310 -5.35 9.37 -8.96
CA SER A 310 -6.64 9.38 -8.24
C SER A 310 -7.05 7.99 -7.76
N ALA A 311 -6.94 6.97 -8.62
CA ALA A 311 -7.29 5.59 -8.27
C ALA A 311 -6.41 5.07 -7.10
N TYR A 312 -5.11 5.29 -7.16
CA TYR A 312 -4.20 4.93 -6.06
C TYR A 312 -4.51 5.70 -4.78
N THR A 313 -4.81 6.99 -4.89
CA THR A 313 -5.11 7.84 -3.74
C THR A 313 -6.36 7.36 -3.01
N TYR A 314 -7.45 7.17 -3.73
CA TYR A 314 -8.74 6.78 -3.15
C TYR A 314 -8.68 5.38 -2.54
N THR A 315 -8.03 4.43 -3.24
CA THR A 315 -7.84 3.08 -2.73
C THR A 315 -6.95 3.06 -1.47
N SER A 316 -5.83 3.79 -1.47
CA SER A 316 -4.94 3.83 -0.31
C SER A 316 -5.57 4.52 0.91
N MET A 317 -6.42 5.54 0.71
CA MET A 317 -7.19 6.17 1.78
C MET A 317 -8.19 5.19 2.41
N ALA A 318 -8.92 4.44 1.58
CA ALA A 318 -9.86 3.44 2.07
C ALA A 318 -9.17 2.31 2.86
N ILE A 319 -8.03 1.83 2.36
CA ILE A 319 -7.20 0.82 3.04
C ILE A 319 -6.71 1.34 4.39
N PHE A 320 -6.26 2.59 4.46
CA PHE A 320 -5.77 3.19 5.71
C PHE A 320 -6.88 3.31 6.76
N ASP A 321 -8.02 3.86 6.39
CA ASP A 321 -9.17 4.00 7.29
C ASP A 321 -9.74 2.63 7.70
N ALA A 322 -9.69 1.63 6.79
CA ALA A 322 -10.08 0.25 7.08
C ALA A 322 -9.19 -0.38 8.17
N PHE A 323 -7.88 -0.17 8.10
CA PHE A 323 -6.97 -0.64 9.17
C PHE A 323 -7.24 0.03 10.51
N ILE A 324 -7.57 1.32 10.53
CA ILE A 324 -7.91 2.03 11.77
C ILE A 324 -9.18 1.42 12.40
N SER A 325 -10.23 1.23 11.59
CA SER A 325 -11.49 0.64 12.05
C SER A 325 -11.32 -0.81 12.50
N CYS A 326 -10.56 -1.62 11.75
CA CYS A 326 -10.29 -3.02 12.08
C CYS A 326 -9.47 -3.16 13.38
N TRP A 327 -8.40 -2.36 13.55
CA TRP A 327 -7.55 -2.43 14.72
C TRP A 327 -8.23 -1.93 15.99
N ASP A 328 -9.19 -1.00 15.88
CA ASP A 328 -10.05 -0.64 17.00
C ASP A 328 -10.83 -1.84 17.50
N GLU A 329 -11.44 -2.62 16.61
CA GLU A 329 -12.18 -3.82 17.00
C GLU A 329 -11.27 -4.92 17.52
N LYS A 330 -10.13 -5.17 16.86
CA LYS A 330 -9.21 -6.25 17.28
C LYS A 330 -8.81 -6.14 18.74
N TYR A 331 -8.34 -4.97 19.15
CA TYR A 331 -7.87 -4.77 20.52
C TYR A 331 -8.99 -4.49 21.53
N ARG A 332 -10.18 -4.12 21.05
CA ARG A 332 -11.39 -4.03 21.88
C ARG A 332 -12.00 -5.41 22.18
N SER A 333 -12.17 -6.25 21.17
CA SER A 333 -12.68 -7.62 21.32
C SER A 333 -11.66 -8.52 21.99
N ASN A 334 -10.40 -8.35 21.66
CA ASN A 334 -9.26 -9.12 22.16
C ASN A 334 -9.50 -10.64 22.09
N LEU A 335 -10.09 -11.12 20.98
CA LEU A 335 -10.52 -12.51 20.84
C LEU A 335 -9.35 -13.43 20.55
N ILE A 336 -9.40 -14.60 21.19
CA ILE A 336 -8.44 -15.71 21.03
C ILE A 336 -8.43 -16.27 19.59
N ARG A 337 -7.27 -16.73 19.12
CA ARG A 337 -7.09 -17.35 17.81
C ARG A 337 -7.47 -18.84 17.80
N PRO A 338 -7.93 -19.40 16.66
CA PRO A 338 -8.23 -20.83 16.53
C PRO A 338 -7.06 -21.71 16.96
N GLU A 339 -5.81 -21.38 16.55
CA GLU A 339 -4.61 -22.16 16.84
C GLU A 339 -4.43 -22.41 18.33
N THR A 340 -4.62 -21.39 19.17
CA THR A 340 -4.46 -21.53 20.61
C THR A 340 -5.48 -22.51 21.20
N LEU A 341 -6.75 -22.38 20.82
CA LEU A 341 -7.81 -23.22 21.37
C LEU A 341 -7.77 -24.66 20.84
N ILE A 342 -7.48 -24.83 19.55
CA ILE A 342 -7.38 -26.15 18.95
C ILE A 342 -6.23 -26.91 19.62
N ASN A 343 -5.05 -26.31 19.79
CA ASN A 343 -3.93 -26.95 20.46
C ASN A 343 -4.19 -27.26 21.93
N GLN A 344 -4.95 -26.42 22.63
CA GLN A 344 -5.21 -26.63 24.07
C GLN A 344 -6.31 -27.67 24.33
N TYR A 345 -7.33 -27.77 23.47
CA TYR A 345 -8.56 -28.49 23.83
C TYR A 345 -8.98 -29.57 22.82
N ILE A 346 -8.41 -29.62 21.60
CA ILE A 346 -8.86 -30.54 20.56
C ILE A 346 -7.71 -31.44 20.06
N ASP A 347 -6.61 -30.84 19.58
CA ASP A 347 -5.48 -31.54 18.97
C ASP A 347 -4.18 -30.75 19.23
N GLU A 348 -3.38 -31.19 20.17
CA GLU A 348 -2.14 -30.50 20.59
C GLU A 348 -1.09 -30.38 19.45
N ASN A 349 -1.18 -31.24 18.44
CA ASN A 349 -0.25 -31.26 17.30
C ASN A 349 -0.78 -30.52 16.07
N TRP A 350 -2.01 -30.00 16.13
CA TRP A 350 -2.60 -29.27 15.02
C TRP A 350 -1.81 -28.01 14.68
N LYS A 351 -1.67 -27.76 13.37
CA LYS A 351 -1.06 -26.54 12.85
C LYS A 351 -1.96 -25.93 11.78
N PRO A 352 -2.13 -24.61 11.80
CA PRO A 352 -2.83 -23.94 10.71
C PRO A 352 -2.02 -24.03 9.41
N VAL A 353 -2.69 -23.98 8.26
CA VAL A 353 -2.05 -23.90 6.94
C VAL A 353 -1.19 -22.65 6.82
N LEU A 354 -1.64 -21.54 7.40
CA LEU A 354 -0.92 -20.29 7.43
C LEU A 354 -0.47 -19.96 8.85
N GLN A 355 0.70 -19.34 8.98
CA GLN A 355 1.17 -18.88 10.27
C GLN A 355 0.23 -17.84 10.85
N THR A 356 -0.23 -18.04 12.08
CA THR A 356 -1.10 -17.11 12.80
C THR A 356 -0.38 -15.77 13.03
N PRO A 357 -0.97 -14.65 12.59
CA PRO A 357 -0.33 -13.34 12.76
C PRO A 357 -0.49 -12.82 14.20
N PRO A 358 0.47 -11.99 14.70
CA PRO A 358 0.58 -11.60 16.09
C PRO A 358 -0.35 -10.44 16.49
N PHE A 359 -1.65 -10.66 16.43
CA PHE A 359 -2.70 -9.73 16.90
C PHE A 359 -4.03 -10.46 17.10
N PRO A 360 -4.98 -9.88 17.88
CA PRO A 360 -6.27 -10.49 18.17
C PRO A 360 -7.06 -10.88 16.91
N GLU A 361 -7.93 -11.87 17.08
CA GLU A 361 -8.58 -12.53 15.97
C GLU A 361 -9.59 -11.62 15.25
N TYR A 362 -10.56 -11.03 15.98
CA TYR A 362 -11.76 -10.39 15.46
C TYR A 362 -11.60 -8.87 15.27
N THR A 363 -11.99 -8.28 14.13
CA THR A 363 -12.40 -8.85 12.84
C THR A 363 -11.21 -9.21 11.97
N SER A 364 -11.42 -9.98 10.88
CA SER A 364 -10.35 -10.33 9.94
C SER A 364 -9.81 -9.10 9.22
N GLY A 365 -8.49 -8.84 9.36
CA GLY A 365 -7.83 -7.72 8.70
C GLY A 365 -7.92 -7.77 7.17
N HIS A 366 -7.72 -8.97 6.57
CA HIS A 366 -7.89 -9.17 5.14
C HIS A 366 -9.32 -8.85 4.68
N SER A 367 -10.32 -9.30 5.43
CA SER A 367 -11.73 -9.05 5.08
C SER A 367 -12.08 -7.57 5.11
N VAL A 368 -11.65 -6.84 6.17
CA VAL A 368 -11.95 -5.41 6.29
C VAL A 368 -11.25 -4.60 5.19
N VAL A 369 -9.98 -4.87 4.95
CA VAL A 369 -9.20 -4.16 3.92
C VAL A 369 -9.72 -4.48 2.52
N SER A 370 -10.00 -5.75 2.24
CA SER A 370 -10.52 -6.17 0.92
C SER A 370 -11.91 -5.62 0.67
N GLY A 371 -12.80 -5.60 1.69
CA GLY A 371 -14.10 -4.99 1.56
C GLY A 371 -14.04 -3.49 1.25
N ALA A 372 -13.12 -2.77 1.87
CA ALA A 372 -12.95 -1.33 1.62
C ALA A 372 -12.35 -1.04 0.24
N ALA A 373 -11.26 -1.73 -0.11
CA ALA A 373 -10.58 -1.54 -1.38
C ALA A 373 -11.45 -1.93 -2.58
N SER A 374 -12.11 -3.10 -2.52
CA SER A 374 -13.02 -3.55 -3.59
C SER A 374 -14.17 -2.59 -3.82
N THR A 375 -14.75 -2.01 -2.75
CA THR A 375 -15.82 -1.01 -2.87
C THR A 375 -15.36 0.23 -3.64
N VAL A 376 -14.16 0.75 -3.34
CA VAL A 376 -13.61 1.92 -4.03
C VAL A 376 -13.27 1.59 -5.48
N LEU A 377 -12.61 0.46 -5.74
CA LEU A 377 -12.25 0.04 -7.10
C LEU A 377 -13.50 -0.22 -7.95
N THR A 378 -14.54 -0.85 -7.38
CA THR A 378 -15.83 -1.03 -8.05
C THR A 378 -16.47 0.31 -8.43
N LYS A 379 -16.35 1.33 -7.58
CA LYS A 379 -16.84 2.68 -7.91
C LYS A 379 -16.08 3.32 -9.07
N ILE A 380 -14.77 3.09 -9.15
CA ILE A 380 -13.90 3.69 -10.20
C ILE A 380 -14.06 2.95 -11.52
N PHE A 381 -14.02 1.63 -11.51
CA PHE A 381 -13.88 0.80 -12.71
C PHE A 381 -15.17 0.08 -13.15
N GLY A 382 -16.18 0.04 -12.30
CA GLY A 382 -17.43 -0.66 -12.56
C GLY A 382 -17.57 -1.98 -11.82
N GLN A 383 -18.82 -2.49 -11.74
CA GLN A 383 -19.16 -3.65 -10.92
C GLN A 383 -18.62 -4.96 -11.52
N ASP A 384 -18.64 -5.10 -12.83
CA ASP A 384 -18.28 -6.32 -13.56
C ASP A 384 -16.89 -6.22 -14.19
N PHE A 385 -15.94 -5.58 -13.47
CA PHE A 385 -14.56 -5.43 -13.95
C PHE A 385 -13.78 -6.73 -13.66
N ALA A 386 -13.65 -7.56 -14.70
CA ALA A 386 -12.86 -8.78 -14.64
C ALA A 386 -11.36 -8.47 -14.83
N PHE A 387 -10.50 -9.17 -14.11
CA PHE A 387 -9.04 -8.99 -14.18
C PHE A 387 -8.27 -10.25 -13.81
N ASP A 388 -7.03 -10.30 -14.28
CA ASP A 388 -6.05 -11.31 -13.92
C ASP A 388 -5.09 -10.73 -12.88
N ASP A 389 -5.08 -11.29 -11.69
CA ASP A 389 -4.23 -10.85 -10.58
C ASP A 389 -2.88 -11.55 -10.63
N ASP A 390 -1.84 -10.82 -11.01
CA ASP A 390 -0.45 -11.25 -11.11
C ASP A 390 0.43 -10.76 -9.94
N THR A 391 -0.17 -10.17 -8.91
CA THR A 391 0.56 -9.52 -7.81
C THR A 391 1.47 -10.46 -7.03
N GLU A 392 1.15 -11.74 -6.98
CA GLU A 392 1.92 -12.77 -6.28
C GLU A 392 2.89 -13.56 -7.19
N VAL A 393 2.91 -13.27 -8.49
CA VAL A 393 3.86 -13.89 -9.44
C VAL A 393 5.33 -13.65 -9.04
N PRO A 394 5.74 -12.45 -8.60
CA PRO A 394 7.10 -12.23 -8.10
C PRO A 394 7.48 -13.07 -6.87
N PHE A 395 6.49 -13.63 -6.18
CA PHE A 395 6.66 -14.50 -5.01
C PHE A 395 6.49 -15.98 -5.34
N GLY A 396 6.35 -16.31 -6.63
CA GLY A 396 6.32 -17.70 -7.14
C GLY A 396 4.94 -18.35 -7.18
N LEU A 397 3.87 -17.58 -7.00
CA LEU A 397 2.49 -18.07 -7.09
C LEU A 397 1.90 -17.80 -8.49
N PRO A 398 0.94 -18.62 -8.94
CA PRO A 398 0.31 -18.45 -10.24
C PRO A 398 -0.63 -17.24 -10.27
N ILE A 399 -0.93 -16.75 -11.46
CA ILE A 399 -1.99 -15.75 -11.68
C ILE A 399 -3.34 -16.33 -11.27
N ARG A 400 -4.20 -15.49 -10.66
CA ARG A 400 -5.60 -15.82 -10.38
C ARG A 400 -6.53 -14.85 -11.08
N SER A 401 -7.58 -15.37 -11.70
CA SER A 401 -8.57 -14.57 -12.46
C SER A 401 -9.81 -14.33 -11.62
N PHE A 402 -10.33 -13.11 -11.67
CA PHE A 402 -11.53 -12.69 -10.95
C PHE A 402 -12.51 -11.98 -11.88
N ASP A 403 -13.80 -12.28 -11.75
CA ASP A 403 -14.86 -11.61 -12.52
C ASP A 403 -15.17 -10.19 -12.00
N SER A 404 -14.79 -9.89 -10.77
CA SER A 404 -14.98 -8.57 -10.16
C SER A 404 -14.09 -8.38 -8.92
N PHE A 405 -13.91 -7.11 -8.49
CA PHE A 405 -13.21 -6.81 -7.22
C PHE A 405 -13.93 -7.39 -6.01
N GLU A 406 -15.27 -7.47 -6.06
CA GLU A 406 -16.05 -8.07 -4.97
C GLU A 406 -15.74 -9.57 -4.85
N LYS A 407 -15.63 -10.30 -5.96
CA LYS A 407 -15.25 -11.73 -5.96
C LYS A 407 -13.86 -11.94 -5.39
N ALA A 408 -12.90 -11.10 -5.78
CA ALA A 408 -11.56 -11.12 -5.20
C ALA A 408 -11.58 -10.85 -3.68
N ALA A 409 -12.39 -9.89 -3.22
CA ALA A 409 -12.53 -9.60 -1.78
C ALA A 409 -13.18 -10.76 -1.01
N GLN A 410 -14.17 -11.44 -1.59
CA GLN A 410 -14.81 -12.62 -1.00
C GLN A 410 -13.80 -13.77 -0.86
N GLU A 411 -12.97 -14.01 -1.90
CA GLU A 411 -11.93 -15.02 -1.87
C GLU A 411 -10.84 -14.67 -0.84
N ALA A 412 -10.35 -13.42 -0.84
CA ALA A 412 -9.39 -12.95 0.16
C ALA A 412 -9.88 -13.14 1.59
N ALA A 413 -11.16 -12.96 1.83
CA ALA A 413 -11.79 -13.13 3.13
C ALA A 413 -11.86 -14.60 3.54
N ILE A 414 -12.46 -15.48 2.71
CA ILE A 414 -12.63 -16.89 3.04
C ILE A 414 -11.30 -17.65 3.12
N SER A 415 -10.27 -17.20 2.37
CA SER A 415 -8.92 -17.76 2.41
C SER A 415 -8.33 -17.83 3.82
N ARG A 416 -8.79 -16.95 4.72
CA ARG A 416 -8.29 -16.88 6.10
C ARG A 416 -8.83 -18.02 6.98
N MET A 417 -10.04 -18.51 6.68
CA MET A 417 -10.58 -19.72 7.31
C MET A 417 -9.84 -20.96 6.78
N TYR A 418 -9.64 -21.05 5.47
CA TYR A 418 -8.84 -22.12 4.85
C TYR A 418 -7.40 -22.14 5.38
N GLY A 419 -6.87 -20.95 5.66
CA GLY A 419 -5.58 -20.80 6.35
C GLY A 419 -5.57 -21.26 7.82
N GLY A 420 -6.73 -21.52 8.42
CA GLY A 420 -6.86 -21.97 9.81
C GLY A 420 -6.66 -20.86 10.87
N ILE A 421 -6.73 -19.59 10.49
CA ILE A 421 -6.34 -18.46 11.36
C ILE A 421 -7.48 -17.50 11.74
N HIS A 422 -8.68 -17.71 11.19
CA HIS A 422 -9.87 -16.91 11.48
C HIS A 422 -11.13 -17.76 11.55
N TYR A 423 -12.06 -17.35 12.44
CA TYR A 423 -13.43 -17.88 12.50
C TYR A 423 -14.30 -17.24 11.42
N ARG A 424 -15.42 -17.90 11.07
CA ARG A 424 -16.35 -17.42 10.04
C ARG A 424 -16.92 -16.03 10.35
N ALA A 425 -17.34 -15.79 11.58
CA ALA A 425 -17.89 -14.49 11.98
C ALA A 425 -16.89 -13.34 11.73
N ALA A 426 -15.60 -13.54 12.01
CA ALA A 426 -14.58 -12.52 11.78
C ALA A 426 -14.42 -12.18 10.29
N ILE A 427 -14.61 -13.15 9.41
CA ILE A 427 -14.50 -13.04 7.96
C ILE A 427 -15.68 -12.26 7.40
N GLU A 428 -16.91 -12.73 7.70
CA GLU A 428 -18.15 -12.18 7.13
C GLU A 428 -18.43 -10.77 7.66
N VAL A 429 -18.27 -10.59 8.96
CA VAL A 429 -18.48 -9.28 9.60
C VAL A 429 -17.38 -8.31 9.18
N GLY A 430 -16.15 -8.81 9.00
CA GLY A 430 -15.03 -8.02 8.50
C GLY A 430 -15.28 -7.46 7.10
N LEU A 431 -15.81 -8.25 6.17
CA LEU A 431 -16.20 -7.77 4.83
C LEU A 431 -17.25 -6.65 4.91
N LYS A 432 -18.26 -6.82 5.73
CA LYS A 432 -19.33 -5.81 5.93
C LYS A 432 -18.77 -4.52 6.53
N GLN A 433 -17.89 -4.64 7.54
CA GLN A 433 -17.19 -3.50 8.15
C GLN A 433 -16.37 -2.74 7.10
N GLY A 434 -15.57 -3.46 6.30
CA GLY A 434 -14.77 -2.90 5.22
C GLY A 434 -15.61 -2.22 4.16
N GLY A 435 -16.68 -2.85 3.70
CA GLY A 435 -17.63 -2.27 2.74
C GLY A 435 -18.25 -0.96 3.25
N SER A 436 -18.56 -0.88 4.56
CA SER A 436 -19.07 0.36 5.17
C SER A 436 -18.02 1.47 5.15
N VAL A 437 -16.74 1.16 5.45
CA VAL A 437 -15.63 2.11 5.33
C VAL A 437 -15.47 2.56 3.87
N GLY A 438 -15.41 1.62 2.93
CA GLY A 438 -15.28 1.91 1.50
C GLY A 438 -16.40 2.81 0.98
N ASN A 439 -17.65 2.52 1.33
CA ASN A 439 -18.81 3.35 0.97
C ASN A 439 -18.71 4.77 1.53
N THR A 440 -18.20 4.94 2.75
CA THR A 440 -17.99 6.28 3.33
C THR A 440 -16.95 7.06 2.55
N VAL A 441 -15.85 6.42 2.17
CA VAL A 441 -14.82 7.02 1.32
C VAL A 441 -15.41 7.38 -0.06
N VAL A 442 -16.13 6.47 -0.70
CA VAL A 442 -16.80 6.73 -1.99
C VAL A 442 -17.75 7.92 -1.91
N ASN A 443 -18.64 7.96 -0.89
CA ASN A 443 -19.61 9.02 -0.76
C ASN A 443 -18.96 10.39 -0.48
N SER A 444 -17.80 10.41 0.17
CA SER A 444 -17.05 11.63 0.46
C SER A 444 -16.28 12.16 -0.73
N LEU A 445 -15.76 11.26 -1.59
CA LEU A 445 -14.91 11.62 -2.73
C LEU A 445 -15.69 11.76 -4.06
N PHE A 446 -16.83 11.09 -4.18
CA PHE A 446 -17.70 11.13 -5.35
C PHE A 446 -19.10 11.61 -4.95
N PRO A 447 -19.25 12.87 -4.47
CA PRO A 447 -20.57 13.38 -4.09
C PRO A 447 -21.54 13.28 -5.26
N ALA A 448 -22.80 12.94 -4.95
CA ALA A 448 -23.83 12.94 -5.98
C ALA A 448 -23.88 14.33 -6.65
N GLN A 449 -23.83 14.37 -7.97
CA GLN A 449 -24.08 15.60 -8.71
C GLN A 449 -25.54 16.00 -8.44
N ASN A 450 -25.77 17.11 -7.74
CA ASN A 450 -27.08 17.70 -7.50
C ASN A 450 -27.69 18.26 -8.80
#